data_92eb4ff3510f8fdeac870bff8ba98fac
#
_entry.id   92eb4ff3510f8fdeac870bff8ba98fac
#
_cell.length_a   1.000
_cell.length_b   1.000
_cell.length_c   1.000
_cell.angle_alpha   90.00
_cell.angle_beta   90.00
_cell.angle_gamma   90.00
#
_symmetry.space_group_name_H-M   'P 1'
#
loop_
_entity.id
_entity.type
_entity.pdbx_description
1 polymer ?
#
loop_
_entity_poly.entity_id
_entity_poly.type
_entity_poly.pdbx_seq_one_letter_code
_entity_poly.pdbx_strand_id
1 'polypeptide(L)'
;MRYFIKSFMLLLVAAVLVVGVASTDAQARKITLRLGHPMAPGNNVTLGYEKFKELVEERSNGKIRVQLYGNAILGSDRVTMESAQRGTLALASASSPNMANFSKAFMVFDLPYVTSPKYQEKLYAALDNGELGKYLAAELEKINLKPIMYSEYGYRNFVATQNEIKSVADLANMKVRTTASPVEVAVASKLGMNPTPIAWGEVYTALQQGTVDGEGNTFSLLNDAKHTEVLKYAMDSAHNYSMHILLMNKKTFEGLTPELQEVIVSSGHDALVYQRGITADLEVKAVEAFKAQGIKIHKLSDAERAEFVTLTRPVWDEFSKEIPKDLLKLVQDTQK
;
A
#
# COMPACT_ATOMS: atom_id res chain seq x y z
N MET A 1 -47.17 17.26 -67.38
CA MET A 1 -46.00 17.88 -66.68
C MET A 1 -46.24 18.24 -65.19
N ARG A 2 -47.46 18.51 -64.74
CA ARG A 2 -47.75 18.84 -63.32
C ARG A 2 -47.81 17.64 -62.35
N TYR A 3 -48.02 16.46 -62.82
CA TYR A 3 -48.09 15.23 -61.98
C TYR A 3 -46.71 14.59 -61.68
N PHE A 4 -45.74 14.80 -62.56
CA PHE A 4 -44.36 14.27 -62.35
C PHE A 4 -43.59 15.01 -61.28
N ILE A 5 -43.88 16.31 -61.08
CA ILE A 5 -43.17 17.11 -60.05
C ILE A 5 -43.65 16.77 -58.64
N LYS A 6 -44.93 16.41 -58.45
CA LYS A 6 -45.48 16.07 -57.13
C LYS A 6 -44.98 14.71 -56.61
N SER A 7 -44.78 13.74 -57.50
CA SER A 7 -44.24 12.41 -57.13
C SER A 7 -42.74 12.47 -56.76
N PHE A 8 -41.98 13.38 -57.41
CA PHE A 8 -40.56 13.55 -57.15
C PHE A 8 -40.29 14.26 -55.80
N MET A 9 -41.20 15.14 -55.41
CA MET A 9 -41.10 15.89 -54.13
C MET A 9 -41.49 15.00 -52.92
N LEU A 10 -42.39 14.01 -53.09
CA LEU A 10 -42.76 13.08 -52.03
C LEU A 10 -41.64 12.02 -51.76
N LEU A 11 -40.87 11.61 -52.78
CA LEU A 11 -39.74 10.71 -52.64
C LEU A 11 -38.54 11.37 -51.99
N LEU A 12 -38.33 12.66 -52.15
CA LEU A 12 -37.25 13.38 -51.48
C LEU A 12 -37.54 13.66 -49.99
N VAL A 13 -38.80 13.80 -49.57
CA VAL A 13 -39.19 13.96 -48.17
C VAL A 13 -39.11 12.63 -47.42
N ALA A 14 -39.37 11.47 -48.05
CA ALA A 14 -39.21 10.14 -47.45
C ALA A 14 -37.74 9.77 -47.28
N ALA A 15 -36.81 10.21 -48.16
CA ALA A 15 -35.39 9.97 -48.05
C ALA A 15 -34.68 10.79 -46.96
N VAL A 16 -35.21 11.93 -46.55
CA VAL A 16 -34.67 12.79 -45.50
C VAL A 16 -35.05 12.29 -44.06
N LEU A 17 -36.14 11.52 -43.95
CA LEU A 17 -36.61 10.99 -42.66
C LEU A 17 -35.91 9.68 -42.20
N VAL A 18 -35.12 9.02 -43.10
CA VAL A 18 -34.38 7.80 -42.75
C VAL A 18 -32.92 8.04 -42.33
N VAL A 19 -32.40 9.26 -42.49
CA VAL A 19 -31.01 9.61 -42.10
C VAL A 19 -30.94 10.17 -40.67
N GLY A 20 -32.06 10.24 -39.93
CA GLY A 20 -32.16 10.90 -38.61
C GLY A 20 -31.99 9.98 -37.40
N VAL A 21 -31.61 8.70 -37.57
CA VAL A 21 -31.14 7.86 -36.44
C VAL A 21 -29.62 7.70 -36.55
N ALA A 22 -28.92 8.82 -36.66
CA ALA A 22 -27.53 8.84 -36.18
C ALA A 22 -27.62 8.57 -34.69
N SER A 23 -27.27 7.35 -34.32
CA SER A 23 -26.92 7.00 -32.95
C SER A 23 -25.97 8.09 -32.46
N THR A 24 -26.47 9.06 -31.76
CA THR A 24 -25.63 9.82 -30.83
C THR A 24 -25.22 8.78 -29.79
N ASP A 25 -24.17 8.01 -30.08
CA ASP A 25 -23.33 7.49 -29.04
C ASP A 25 -22.95 8.75 -28.22
N ALA A 26 -23.78 9.04 -27.24
CA ALA A 26 -23.44 9.99 -26.21
C ALA A 26 -22.16 9.40 -25.63
N GLN A 27 -21.02 9.94 -26.06
CA GLN A 27 -19.69 9.50 -25.64
C GLN A 27 -19.72 9.61 -24.13
N ALA A 28 -20.02 8.51 -23.46
CA ALA A 28 -20.23 8.46 -22.02
C ALA A 28 -19.01 9.13 -21.38
N ARG A 29 -19.26 10.19 -20.64
CA ARG A 29 -18.19 11.03 -20.07
C ARG A 29 -17.21 10.12 -19.33
N LYS A 30 -15.98 10.06 -19.82
CA LYS A 30 -14.92 9.21 -19.28
C LYS A 30 -14.68 9.59 -17.83
N ILE A 31 -14.81 8.62 -16.91
CA ILE A 31 -14.55 8.80 -15.49
C ILE A 31 -13.04 8.74 -15.30
N THR A 32 -12.44 9.78 -14.72
CA THR A 32 -11.00 9.79 -14.41
C THR A 32 -10.80 9.63 -12.91
N LEU A 33 -10.12 8.54 -12.52
CA LEU A 33 -9.73 8.25 -11.15
C LEU A 33 -8.24 8.55 -10.98
N ARG A 34 -7.92 9.56 -10.17
CA ARG A 34 -6.53 9.88 -9.82
C ARG A 34 -6.13 9.05 -8.61
N LEU A 35 -4.97 8.40 -8.67
CA LEU A 35 -4.36 7.60 -7.61
C LEU A 35 -3.02 8.22 -7.21
N GLY A 36 -2.91 8.66 -5.95
CA GLY A 36 -1.66 9.16 -5.36
C GLY A 36 -1.01 8.09 -4.49
N HIS A 37 0.30 7.87 -4.65
CA HIS A 37 1.08 6.94 -3.82
C HIS A 37 2.55 7.39 -3.69
N PRO A 38 3.25 7.03 -2.58
CA PRO A 38 4.63 7.49 -2.36
C PRO A 38 5.70 6.61 -2.99
N MET A 39 5.34 5.45 -3.56
CA MET A 39 6.30 4.45 -4.04
C MET A 39 6.96 4.85 -5.35
N ALA A 40 8.24 4.45 -5.51
CA ALA A 40 9.04 4.64 -6.73
C ALA A 40 8.54 3.72 -7.88
N PRO A 41 8.82 4.07 -9.15
CA PRO A 41 8.62 3.17 -10.27
C PRO A 41 9.40 1.86 -10.07
N GLY A 42 8.82 0.73 -10.51
CA GLY A 42 9.44 -0.59 -10.38
C GLY A 42 9.25 -1.27 -9.02
N ASN A 43 8.83 -0.54 -7.98
CA ASN A 43 8.48 -1.13 -6.70
C ASN A 43 7.28 -2.08 -6.85
N ASN A 44 7.26 -3.17 -6.06
CA ASN A 44 6.19 -4.18 -6.11
C ASN A 44 4.77 -3.58 -5.98
N VAL A 45 4.61 -2.58 -5.12
CA VAL A 45 3.33 -1.88 -4.92
C VAL A 45 2.96 -1.06 -6.16
N THR A 46 3.92 -0.33 -6.76
CA THR A 46 3.71 0.43 -7.99
C THR A 46 3.31 -0.49 -9.14
N LEU A 47 4.02 -1.61 -9.32
CA LEU A 47 3.69 -2.61 -10.34
C LEU A 47 2.27 -3.18 -10.15
N GLY A 48 1.86 -3.40 -8.90
CA GLY A 48 0.48 -3.79 -8.57
C GLY A 48 -0.54 -2.73 -8.99
N TYR A 49 -0.25 -1.44 -8.77
CA TYR A 49 -1.15 -0.34 -9.17
C TYR A 49 -1.16 -0.12 -10.69
N GLU A 50 -0.06 -0.34 -11.36
CA GLU A 50 0.00 -0.35 -12.82
C GLU A 50 -0.87 -1.46 -13.38
N LYS A 51 -0.84 -2.67 -12.78
CA LYS A 51 -1.72 -3.78 -13.14
C LYS A 51 -3.19 -3.49 -12.84
N PHE A 52 -3.49 -2.88 -11.70
CA PHE A 52 -4.83 -2.41 -11.38
C PHE A 52 -5.36 -1.41 -12.43
N LYS A 53 -4.55 -0.43 -12.79
CA LYS A 53 -4.88 0.53 -13.85
C LYS A 53 -5.20 -0.17 -15.17
N GLU A 54 -4.31 -1.07 -15.63
CA GLU A 54 -4.48 -1.84 -16.87
C GLU A 54 -5.85 -2.57 -16.87
N LEU A 55 -6.12 -3.35 -15.83
CA LEU A 55 -7.33 -4.14 -15.71
C LEU A 55 -8.61 -3.29 -15.62
N VAL A 56 -8.57 -2.18 -14.88
CA VAL A 56 -9.73 -1.27 -14.77
C VAL A 56 -10.03 -0.62 -16.12
N GLU A 57 -9.01 -0.12 -16.83
CA GLU A 57 -9.18 0.53 -18.12
C GLU A 57 -9.70 -0.46 -19.18
N GLU A 58 -9.17 -1.69 -19.19
CA GLU A 58 -9.61 -2.76 -20.08
C GLU A 58 -11.06 -3.21 -19.80
N ARG A 59 -11.35 -3.63 -18.55
CA ARG A 59 -12.64 -4.20 -18.16
C ARG A 59 -13.79 -3.19 -18.18
N SER A 60 -13.47 -1.90 -17.99
CA SER A 60 -14.47 -0.84 -18.14
C SER A 60 -14.71 -0.45 -19.61
N ASN A 61 -14.07 -1.11 -20.59
CA ASN A 61 -14.07 -0.71 -21.99
C ASN A 61 -13.71 0.78 -22.17
N GLY A 62 -12.73 1.27 -21.39
CA GLY A 62 -12.26 2.65 -21.40
C GLY A 62 -13.23 3.68 -20.79
N LYS A 63 -14.33 3.28 -20.14
CA LYS A 63 -15.23 4.17 -19.40
C LYS A 63 -14.55 4.78 -18.19
N ILE A 64 -13.63 4.04 -17.53
CA ILE A 64 -12.78 4.54 -16.45
C ILE A 64 -11.35 4.69 -16.98
N ARG A 65 -10.71 5.80 -16.62
CA ARG A 65 -9.28 6.04 -16.80
C ARG A 65 -8.63 6.21 -15.43
N VAL A 66 -7.58 5.45 -15.14
CA VAL A 66 -6.79 5.57 -13.92
C VAL A 66 -5.51 6.35 -14.21
N GLN A 67 -5.26 7.41 -13.44
CA GLN A 67 -4.03 8.20 -13.52
C GLN A 67 -3.19 7.97 -12.27
N LEU A 68 -2.00 7.39 -12.44
CA LEU A 68 -1.07 7.10 -11.35
C LEU A 68 -0.14 8.29 -11.11
N TYR A 69 0.01 8.67 -9.85
CA TYR A 69 0.90 9.71 -9.36
C TYR A 69 1.78 9.14 -8.25
N GLY A 70 2.91 8.54 -8.63
CA GLY A 70 3.89 7.94 -7.74
C GLY A 70 4.88 8.94 -7.14
N ASN A 71 5.90 8.44 -6.42
CA ASN A 71 6.97 9.26 -5.83
C ASN A 71 6.49 10.42 -4.96
N ALA A 72 5.35 10.26 -4.26
CA ALA A 72 4.77 11.30 -3.43
C ALA A 72 4.49 12.65 -4.15
N ILE A 73 4.33 12.66 -5.49
CA ILE A 73 4.09 13.88 -6.28
C ILE A 73 2.83 14.62 -5.81
N LEU A 74 1.80 13.89 -5.33
CA LEU A 74 0.58 14.49 -4.75
C LEU A 74 0.67 14.68 -3.23
N GLY A 75 1.83 14.48 -2.63
CA GLY A 75 2.09 14.60 -1.21
C GLY A 75 2.39 13.26 -0.52
N SER A 76 2.69 13.32 0.78
CA SER A 76 2.93 12.15 1.62
C SER A 76 1.68 11.27 1.77
N ASP A 77 1.85 10.07 2.35
CA ASP A 77 0.74 9.17 2.73
C ASP A 77 -0.39 9.94 3.41
N ARG A 78 -0.06 10.76 4.41
CA ARG A 78 -1.03 11.54 5.16
C ARG A 78 -1.81 12.49 4.25
N VAL A 79 -1.14 13.26 3.40
CA VAL A 79 -1.76 14.26 2.52
C VAL A 79 -2.70 13.61 1.51
N THR A 80 -2.26 12.52 0.88
CA THR A 80 -3.07 11.79 -0.11
C THR A 80 -4.26 11.08 0.55
N MET A 81 -4.07 10.51 1.74
CA MET A 81 -5.14 9.88 2.52
C MET A 81 -6.23 10.90 2.94
N GLU A 82 -5.84 12.05 3.51
CA GLU A 82 -6.78 13.11 3.85
C GLU A 82 -7.52 13.62 2.60
N SER A 83 -6.84 13.68 1.45
CA SER A 83 -7.45 14.07 0.17
C SER A 83 -8.46 13.02 -0.31
N ALA A 84 -8.17 11.72 -0.14
CA ALA A 84 -9.10 10.65 -0.45
C ALA A 84 -10.32 10.65 0.48
N GLN A 85 -10.14 10.87 1.78
CA GLN A 85 -11.26 11.00 2.73
C GLN A 85 -12.21 12.13 2.34
N ARG A 86 -11.68 13.29 1.94
CA ARG A 86 -12.47 14.43 1.49
C ARG A 86 -13.07 14.28 0.08
N GLY A 87 -12.61 13.28 -0.70
CA GLY A 87 -13.06 13.04 -2.08
C GLY A 87 -12.40 13.97 -3.11
N THR A 88 -11.39 14.75 -2.75
CA THR A 88 -10.61 15.56 -3.70
C THR A 88 -9.64 14.71 -4.51
N LEU A 89 -9.31 13.51 -4.02
CA LEU A 89 -8.60 12.44 -4.70
C LEU A 89 -9.47 11.19 -4.69
N ALA A 90 -9.58 10.50 -5.82
CA ALA A 90 -10.42 9.31 -5.93
C ALA A 90 -9.80 8.10 -5.22
N LEU A 91 -8.49 7.91 -5.39
CA LEU A 91 -7.71 6.79 -4.88
C LEU A 91 -6.44 7.31 -4.20
N ALA A 92 -6.10 6.73 -3.07
CA ALA A 92 -4.83 6.97 -2.39
C ALA A 92 -4.28 5.65 -1.83
N SER A 93 -3.00 5.62 -1.55
CA SER A 93 -2.45 4.48 -0.83
C SER A 93 -1.53 4.91 0.31
N ALA A 94 -1.54 4.13 1.38
CA ALA A 94 -0.68 4.33 2.52
C ALA A 94 -0.23 2.99 3.12
N SER A 95 0.95 3.00 3.75
CA SER A 95 1.42 1.85 4.51
C SER A 95 0.58 1.64 5.77
N SER A 96 0.43 0.38 6.22
CA SER A 96 -0.34 0.06 7.44
C SER A 96 0.14 0.84 8.68
N PRO A 97 1.44 1.08 8.91
CA PRO A 97 1.87 1.92 10.02
C PRO A 97 1.36 3.37 9.93
N ASN A 98 1.33 3.96 8.73
CA ASN A 98 0.78 5.30 8.55
C ASN A 98 -0.75 5.33 8.70
N MET A 99 -1.44 4.22 8.39
CA MET A 99 -2.87 4.07 8.61
C MET A 99 -3.27 4.06 10.08
N ALA A 100 -2.36 3.72 11.02
CA ALA A 100 -2.60 3.76 12.45
C ALA A 100 -3.07 5.14 12.95
N ASN A 101 -2.70 6.23 12.25
CA ASN A 101 -3.13 7.59 12.57
C ASN A 101 -4.54 7.94 12.05
N PHE A 102 -5.10 7.11 11.17
CA PHE A 102 -6.46 7.26 10.64
C PHE A 102 -7.45 6.29 11.28
N SER A 103 -6.97 5.08 11.58
CA SER A 103 -7.72 4.06 12.32
C SER A 103 -6.77 3.24 13.18
N LYS A 104 -7.02 3.23 14.51
CA LYS A 104 -6.24 2.46 15.49
C LYS A 104 -6.23 0.95 15.20
N ALA A 105 -7.17 0.45 14.41
CA ALA A 105 -7.19 -0.95 13.98
C ALA A 105 -5.88 -1.37 13.29
N PHE A 106 -5.24 -0.46 12.55
CA PHE A 106 -4.00 -0.79 11.84
C PHE A 106 -2.77 -0.91 12.74
N MET A 107 -2.82 -0.42 13.99
CA MET A 107 -1.76 -0.63 14.98
C MET A 107 -1.46 -2.10 15.24
N VAL A 108 -2.41 -3.00 15.01
CA VAL A 108 -2.24 -4.44 15.23
C VAL A 108 -1.09 -5.02 14.42
N PHE A 109 -0.84 -4.53 13.20
CA PHE A 109 0.23 -5.03 12.34
C PHE A 109 1.62 -4.50 12.73
N ASP A 110 1.68 -3.40 13.49
CA ASP A 110 2.92 -2.83 13.97
C ASP A 110 3.38 -3.45 15.29
N LEU A 111 2.52 -4.25 15.96
CA LEU A 111 2.95 -5.03 17.12
C LEU A 111 4.09 -5.98 16.72
N PRO A 112 5.23 -5.90 17.42
CA PRO A 112 6.41 -6.67 17.02
C PRO A 112 6.12 -8.17 17.06
N TYR A 113 6.45 -8.85 15.97
CA TYR A 113 6.27 -10.30 15.82
C TYR A 113 4.82 -10.81 16.00
N VAL A 114 3.82 -9.96 15.79
CA VAL A 114 2.40 -10.37 15.80
C VAL A 114 2.07 -11.33 14.67
N THR A 115 2.80 -11.22 13.55
CA THR A 115 2.75 -12.13 12.42
C THR A 115 4.15 -12.68 12.10
N SER A 116 4.21 -13.75 11.31
CA SER A 116 5.45 -14.41 10.90
C SER A 116 5.38 -14.76 9.41
N PRO A 117 6.50 -14.68 8.66
CA PRO A 117 6.56 -15.10 7.26
C PRO A 117 6.08 -16.55 7.05
N LYS A 118 6.25 -17.41 8.05
CA LYS A 118 5.79 -18.81 8.01
C LYS A 118 4.29 -18.97 7.71
N TYR A 119 3.48 -18.02 8.13
CA TYR A 119 2.02 -18.07 8.03
C TYR A 119 1.45 -17.01 7.07
N GLN A 120 2.27 -16.51 6.16
CA GLN A 120 1.89 -15.39 5.26
C GLN A 120 0.65 -15.69 4.43
N GLU A 121 0.53 -16.90 3.87
CA GLU A 121 -0.64 -17.31 3.08
C GLU A 121 -1.93 -17.30 3.89
N LYS A 122 -1.87 -17.68 5.17
CA LYS A 122 -3.06 -17.61 6.05
C LYS A 122 -3.47 -16.16 6.33
N LEU A 123 -2.49 -15.27 6.48
CA LEU A 123 -2.75 -13.85 6.64
C LEU A 123 -3.40 -13.27 5.37
N TYR A 124 -2.91 -13.61 4.18
CA TYR A 124 -3.51 -13.20 2.92
C TYR A 124 -4.97 -13.67 2.82
N ALA A 125 -5.23 -14.95 3.05
CA ALA A 125 -6.60 -15.49 3.01
C ALA A 125 -7.54 -14.78 4.00
N ALA A 126 -7.05 -14.46 5.20
CA ALA A 126 -7.82 -13.73 6.21
C ALA A 126 -8.11 -12.26 5.81
N LEU A 127 -7.17 -11.60 5.13
CA LEU A 127 -7.33 -10.24 4.63
C LEU A 127 -8.28 -10.18 3.42
N ASP A 128 -8.18 -11.13 2.49
CA ASP A 128 -8.91 -11.08 1.22
C ASP A 128 -10.37 -11.52 1.37
N ASN A 129 -10.59 -12.63 2.08
CA ASN A 129 -11.91 -13.28 2.12
C ASN A 129 -12.40 -13.56 3.56
N GLY A 130 -11.57 -13.30 4.58
CA GLY A 130 -11.85 -13.64 5.97
C GLY A 130 -12.48 -12.50 6.77
N GLU A 131 -12.75 -12.79 8.04
CA GLU A 131 -13.30 -11.83 9.00
C GLU A 131 -12.34 -10.67 9.28
N LEU A 132 -11.01 -10.88 9.16
CA LEU A 132 -10.00 -9.85 9.33
C LEU A 132 -10.18 -8.72 8.28
N GLY A 133 -10.27 -9.09 7.01
CA GLY A 133 -10.49 -8.11 5.93
C GLY A 133 -11.82 -7.38 6.07
N LYS A 134 -12.90 -8.08 6.44
CA LYS A 134 -14.21 -7.47 6.71
C LYS A 134 -14.17 -6.49 7.87
N TYR A 135 -13.46 -6.84 8.94
CA TYR A 135 -13.29 -5.97 10.10
C TYR A 135 -12.58 -4.66 9.69
N LEU A 136 -11.44 -4.78 9.00
CA LEU A 136 -10.67 -3.62 8.56
C LEU A 136 -11.45 -2.75 7.54
N ALA A 137 -12.22 -3.38 6.65
CA ALA A 137 -13.07 -2.65 5.72
C ALA A 137 -14.14 -1.83 6.46
N ALA A 138 -14.79 -2.40 7.47
CA ALA A 138 -15.76 -1.68 8.29
C ALA A 138 -15.15 -0.50 9.05
N GLU A 139 -13.91 -0.62 9.55
CA GLU A 139 -13.19 0.49 10.18
C GLU A 139 -12.86 1.62 9.18
N LEU A 140 -12.45 1.26 7.97
CA LEU A 140 -12.15 2.23 6.91
C LEU A 140 -13.40 2.95 6.40
N GLU A 141 -14.55 2.26 6.35
CA GLU A 141 -15.81 2.88 5.94
C GLU A 141 -16.27 3.97 6.90
N LYS A 142 -15.98 3.86 8.20
CA LYS A 142 -16.27 4.91 9.21
C LYS A 142 -15.57 6.23 8.89
N ILE A 143 -14.45 6.16 8.17
CA ILE A 143 -13.65 7.32 7.77
C ILE A 143 -13.76 7.63 6.27
N ASN A 144 -14.86 7.23 5.62
CA ASN A 144 -15.20 7.49 4.23
C ASN A 144 -14.22 6.89 3.20
N LEU A 145 -13.59 5.76 3.53
CA LEU A 145 -12.66 5.03 2.67
C LEU A 145 -13.14 3.59 2.46
N LYS A 146 -12.89 3.06 1.26
CA LYS A 146 -13.14 1.67 0.90
C LYS A 146 -11.81 1.02 0.52
N PRO A 147 -11.41 -0.11 1.13
CA PRO A 147 -10.22 -0.83 0.71
C PRO A 147 -10.46 -1.52 -0.65
N ILE A 148 -9.46 -1.43 -1.52
CA ILE A 148 -9.44 -2.07 -2.83
C ILE A 148 -8.37 -3.17 -2.88
N MET A 149 -7.18 -2.92 -2.31
CA MET A 149 -6.09 -3.90 -2.26
C MET A 149 -5.36 -3.78 -0.92
N TYR A 150 -5.10 -4.93 -0.28
CA TYR A 150 -4.14 -5.07 0.81
C TYR A 150 -2.82 -5.59 0.23
N SER A 151 -2.10 -4.69 -0.47
CA SER A 151 -0.88 -5.03 -1.21
C SER A 151 0.23 -5.47 -0.27
N GLU A 152 0.98 -6.49 -0.65
CA GLU A 152 2.14 -6.95 0.10
C GLU A 152 3.23 -5.88 0.09
N TYR A 153 3.71 -5.53 1.28
CA TYR A 153 4.88 -4.69 1.47
C TYR A 153 6.05 -5.52 1.97
N GLY A 154 5.78 -6.37 2.95
CA GLY A 154 6.68 -7.37 3.48
C GLY A 154 7.03 -7.15 4.94
N TYR A 155 8.00 -7.93 5.41
CA TYR A 155 8.55 -7.83 6.76
C TYR A 155 9.68 -6.81 6.80
N ARG A 156 9.61 -5.94 7.81
CA ARG A 156 10.59 -4.86 7.98
C ARG A 156 11.81 -5.34 8.73
N ASN A 157 12.95 -4.84 8.31
CA ASN A 157 14.29 -5.17 8.79
C ASN A 157 15.00 -3.88 9.19
N PHE A 158 15.84 -3.91 10.24
CA PHE A 158 16.65 -2.75 10.60
C PHE A 158 17.86 -2.62 9.67
N VAL A 159 18.15 -1.39 9.26
CA VAL A 159 19.31 -1.04 8.45
C VAL A 159 20.03 0.19 9.00
N ALA A 160 21.34 0.29 8.74
CA ALA A 160 22.17 1.37 9.27
C ALA A 160 23.19 1.87 8.25
N THR A 161 23.56 3.16 8.37
CA THR A 161 24.51 3.86 7.47
C THR A 161 25.96 3.71 7.92
N GLN A 162 26.24 3.55 9.21
CA GLN A 162 27.62 3.61 9.72
C GLN A 162 27.98 2.45 10.65
N ASN A 163 27.19 2.14 11.65
CA ASN A 163 27.53 1.16 12.67
C ASN A 163 26.97 -0.22 12.29
N GLU A 164 27.80 -1.27 12.45
CA GLU A 164 27.35 -2.63 12.23
C GLU A 164 26.34 -3.03 13.32
N ILE A 165 25.23 -3.63 12.87
CA ILE A 165 24.13 -4.04 13.73
C ILE A 165 23.97 -5.55 13.66
N LYS A 166 24.27 -6.27 14.77
CA LYS A 166 24.20 -7.72 14.89
C LYS A 166 23.33 -8.16 16.07
N SER A 167 23.17 -7.30 17.06
CA SER A 167 22.44 -7.61 18.29
C SER A 167 21.56 -6.43 18.69
N VAL A 168 20.70 -6.61 19.69
CA VAL A 168 19.92 -5.51 20.27
C VAL A 168 20.83 -4.43 20.86
N ALA A 169 21.96 -4.82 21.44
CA ALA A 169 22.91 -3.88 22.04
C ALA A 169 23.48 -2.88 21.02
N ASP A 170 23.64 -3.30 19.75
CA ASP A 170 24.16 -2.44 18.68
C ASP A 170 23.14 -1.38 18.23
N LEU A 171 21.85 -1.55 18.56
CA LEU A 171 20.80 -0.57 18.30
C LEU A 171 20.77 0.57 19.33
N ALA A 172 21.44 0.42 20.46
CA ALA A 172 21.38 1.40 21.55
C ALA A 172 21.88 2.78 21.07
N ASN A 173 21.08 3.81 21.37
CA ASN A 173 21.31 5.21 20.99
C ASN A 173 21.32 5.51 19.49
N MET A 174 21.07 4.53 18.60
CA MET A 174 20.94 4.77 17.16
C MET A 174 19.77 5.72 16.89
N LYS A 175 20.01 6.81 16.19
CA LYS A 175 18.95 7.68 15.68
C LYS A 175 18.26 6.94 14.53
N VAL A 176 17.07 6.44 14.78
CA VAL A 176 16.35 5.63 13.80
C VAL A 176 15.13 6.38 13.25
N ARG A 177 14.98 6.35 11.93
CA ARG A 177 13.76 6.81 11.31
C ARG A 177 12.65 5.80 11.57
N THR A 178 11.48 6.30 11.95
CA THR A 178 10.23 5.54 11.99
C THR A 178 9.19 6.16 11.07
N THR A 179 8.10 5.44 10.82
CA THR A 179 6.87 6.07 10.34
C THR A 179 6.23 6.90 11.48
N ALA A 180 5.07 7.49 11.22
CA ALA A 180 4.32 8.18 12.27
C ALA A 180 3.51 7.22 13.19
N SER A 181 3.71 5.89 13.09
CA SER A 181 3.06 4.92 13.96
C SER A 181 3.56 5.04 15.40
N PRO A 182 2.67 5.23 16.39
CA PRO A 182 3.08 5.26 17.79
C PRO A 182 3.66 3.92 18.26
N VAL A 183 3.22 2.81 17.67
CA VAL A 183 3.75 1.46 17.97
C VAL A 183 5.19 1.31 17.47
N GLU A 184 5.50 1.72 16.23
CA GLU A 184 6.89 1.70 15.74
C GLU A 184 7.83 2.57 16.58
N VAL A 185 7.36 3.76 16.98
CA VAL A 185 8.12 4.65 17.90
C VAL A 185 8.38 3.95 19.23
N ALA A 186 7.38 3.30 19.81
CA ALA A 186 7.54 2.59 21.08
C ALA A 186 8.49 1.38 20.95
N VAL A 187 8.39 0.60 19.86
CA VAL A 187 9.30 -0.52 19.58
C VAL A 187 10.74 -0.03 19.52
N ALA A 188 11.01 1.01 18.74
CA ALA A 188 12.35 1.58 18.63
C ALA A 188 12.89 2.05 19.97
N SER A 189 12.06 2.74 20.76
CA SER A 189 12.43 3.21 22.11
C SER A 189 12.72 2.05 23.08
N LYS A 190 11.94 0.95 23.02
CA LYS A 190 12.17 -0.24 23.87
C LYS A 190 13.45 -0.98 23.50
N LEU A 191 13.89 -0.89 22.26
CA LEU A 191 15.17 -1.42 21.79
C LEU A 191 16.35 -0.46 22.05
N GLY A 192 16.12 0.64 22.78
CA GLY A 192 17.16 1.60 23.15
C GLY A 192 17.54 2.60 22.06
N MET A 193 16.82 2.64 20.94
CA MET A 193 17.03 3.60 19.87
C MET A 193 16.39 4.97 20.18
N ASN A 194 16.77 5.98 19.40
CA ASN A 194 16.19 7.32 19.40
C ASN A 194 15.31 7.50 18.15
N PRO A 195 13.99 7.21 18.21
CA PRO A 195 13.12 7.26 17.04
C PRO A 195 12.78 8.68 16.61
N THR A 196 12.79 8.92 15.31
CA THR A 196 12.37 10.17 14.69
C THR A 196 11.39 9.86 13.54
N PRO A 197 10.11 10.23 13.67
CA PRO A 197 9.13 10.08 12.57
C PRO A 197 9.47 11.00 11.40
N ILE A 198 9.71 10.42 10.22
CA ILE A 198 10.03 11.16 8.99
C ILE A 198 9.17 10.58 7.84
N ALA A 199 8.57 11.46 7.03
CA ALA A 199 7.80 11.06 5.86
C ALA A 199 8.70 10.35 4.82
N TRP A 200 8.15 9.35 4.11
CA TRP A 200 8.95 8.48 3.25
C TRP A 200 9.82 9.24 2.23
N GLY A 201 9.29 10.26 1.56
CA GLY A 201 10.03 11.02 0.56
C GLY A 201 11.23 11.81 1.09
N GLU A 202 11.39 11.92 2.40
CA GLU A 202 12.48 12.67 3.06
C GLU A 202 13.56 11.75 3.63
N VAL A 203 13.31 10.42 3.68
CA VAL A 203 14.16 9.47 4.42
C VAL A 203 15.54 9.33 3.79
N TYR A 204 15.64 9.21 2.46
CA TYR A 204 16.93 9.13 1.77
C TYR A 204 17.85 10.31 2.15
N THR A 205 17.32 11.53 2.10
CA THR A 205 18.09 12.75 2.45
C THR A 205 18.46 12.75 3.93
N ALA A 206 17.56 12.31 4.82
CA ALA A 206 17.83 12.24 6.26
C ALA A 206 18.97 11.24 6.59
N LEU A 207 18.99 10.07 5.91
CA LEU A 207 20.06 9.09 6.02
C LEU A 207 21.39 9.65 5.44
N GLN A 208 21.34 10.26 4.26
CA GLN A 208 22.52 10.81 3.59
C GLN A 208 23.17 11.93 4.41
N GLN A 209 22.37 12.77 5.05
CA GLN A 209 22.86 13.89 5.89
C GLN A 209 23.19 13.48 7.33
N GLY A 210 22.92 12.22 7.74
CA GLY A 210 23.15 11.74 9.11
C GLY A 210 22.18 12.35 10.14
N THR A 211 21.03 12.87 9.70
CA THR A 211 19.92 13.25 10.59
C THR A 211 19.43 12.04 11.35
N VAL A 212 19.37 10.89 10.68
CA VAL A 212 19.17 9.57 11.26
C VAL A 212 20.29 8.63 10.83
N ASP A 213 20.58 7.63 11.67
CA ASP A 213 21.65 6.65 11.44
C ASP A 213 21.13 5.38 10.74
N GLY A 214 19.81 5.20 10.72
CA GLY A 214 19.17 4.03 10.11
C GLY A 214 17.65 4.12 10.06
N GLU A 215 17.04 3.06 9.56
CA GLU A 215 15.59 2.91 9.47
C GLU A 215 15.19 1.43 9.59
N GLY A 216 13.87 1.17 9.65
CA GLY A 216 13.31 -0.16 9.50
C GLY A 216 12.47 -0.26 8.22
N ASN A 217 12.79 -1.21 7.30
CA ASN A 217 11.99 -1.43 6.09
C ASN A 217 12.30 -2.79 5.41
N THR A 218 11.57 -3.11 4.33
CA THR A 218 11.85 -4.29 3.50
C THR A 218 13.05 -4.03 2.59
N PHE A 219 13.83 -5.06 2.27
CA PHE A 219 15.02 -4.89 1.43
C PHE A 219 14.66 -4.46 0.01
N SER A 220 13.57 -4.98 -0.55
CA SER A 220 13.10 -4.59 -1.88
C SER A 220 12.79 -3.09 -1.96
N LEU A 221 12.04 -2.55 -0.99
CA LEU A 221 11.74 -1.13 -0.98
C LEU A 221 12.99 -0.25 -0.85
N LEU A 222 13.89 -0.61 0.06
CA LEU A 222 15.14 0.13 0.27
C LEU A 222 16.02 0.16 -0.99
N ASN A 223 16.04 -0.97 -1.72
CA ASN A 223 16.74 -1.07 -2.99
C ASN A 223 16.10 -0.19 -4.06
N ASP A 224 14.79 -0.27 -4.25
CA ASP A 224 14.05 0.47 -5.28
C ASP A 224 14.11 1.98 -5.04
N ALA A 225 14.12 2.39 -3.78
CA ALA A 225 14.27 3.79 -3.38
C ALA A 225 15.74 4.26 -3.31
N LYS A 226 16.70 3.40 -3.70
CA LYS A 226 18.14 3.68 -3.70
C LYS A 226 18.75 4.00 -2.34
N HIS A 227 18.09 3.61 -1.24
CA HIS A 227 18.67 3.78 0.09
C HIS A 227 19.96 2.97 0.26
N THR A 228 20.13 1.91 -0.55
CA THR A 228 21.38 1.13 -0.63
C THR A 228 22.61 1.95 -0.96
N GLU A 229 22.49 3.13 -1.56
CA GLU A 229 23.61 4.03 -1.84
C GLU A 229 24.23 4.63 -0.56
N VAL A 230 23.47 4.72 0.50
CA VAL A 230 23.87 5.31 1.80
C VAL A 230 23.94 4.29 2.94
N LEU A 231 23.33 3.11 2.78
CA LEU A 231 23.34 2.04 3.77
C LEU A 231 24.63 1.21 3.69
N LYS A 232 25.07 0.68 4.85
CA LYS A 232 26.24 -0.22 4.94
C LYS A 232 25.95 -1.52 5.69
N TYR A 233 24.93 -1.53 6.53
CA TYR A 233 24.62 -2.64 7.40
C TYR A 233 23.11 -2.89 7.42
N ALA A 234 22.75 -4.15 7.56
CA ALA A 234 21.38 -4.60 7.70
C ALA A 234 21.30 -5.76 8.69
N MET A 235 20.16 -5.86 9.38
CA MET A 235 19.80 -6.97 10.25
C MET A 235 18.48 -7.54 9.77
N ASP A 236 18.47 -8.84 9.41
CA ASP A 236 17.26 -9.57 8.99
C ASP A 236 16.39 -9.86 10.23
N SER A 237 15.79 -8.81 10.77
CA SER A 237 15.01 -8.89 12.00
C SER A 237 13.57 -9.33 11.77
N ALA A 238 12.98 -9.04 10.63
CA ALA A 238 11.58 -9.31 10.30
C ALA A 238 10.63 -8.96 11.47
N HIS A 239 10.86 -7.78 12.10
CA HIS A 239 10.28 -7.44 13.39
C HIS A 239 8.81 -7.06 13.33
N ASN A 240 8.30 -6.57 12.19
CA ASN A 240 6.88 -6.39 11.95
C ASN A 240 6.53 -6.53 10.47
N TYR A 241 5.27 -6.90 10.23
CA TYR A 241 4.69 -6.96 8.89
C TYR A 241 4.10 -5.62 8.50
N SER A 242 4.28 -5.25 7.26
CA SER A 242 3.61 -4.10 6.66
C SER A 242 2.90 -4.48 5.38
N MET A 243 1.77 -3.84 5.14
CA MET A 243 1.07 -3.85 3.87
C MET A 243 0.93 -2.40 3.36
N HIS A 244 0.75 -2.24 2.07
CA HIS A 244 0.40 -0.95 1.46
C HIS A 244 -1.02 -1.02 0.92
N ILE A 245 -1.93 -0.24 1.49
CA ILE A 245 -3.35 -0.39 1.26
C ILE A 245 -3.79 0.59 0.19
N LEU A 246 -4.33 0.09 -0.93
CA LEU A 246 -5.02 0.92 -1.91
C LEU A 246 -6.45 1.19 -1.43
N LEU A 247 -6.77 2.45 -1.29
CA LEU A 247 -8.04 2.93 -0.76
C LEU A 247 -8.73 3.83 -1.77
N MET A 248 -10.04 3.67 -1.90
CA MET A 248 -10.90 4.55 -2.70
C MET A 248 -11.81 5.37 -1.79
N ASN A 249 -12.05 6.64 -2.15
CA ASN A 249 -13.10 7.41 -1.50
C ASN A 249 -14.44 6.68 -1.63
N LYS A 250 -15.10 6.43 -0.50
CA LYS A 250 -16.35 5.63 -0.45
C LYS A 250 -17.45 6.22 -1.31
N LYS A 251 -17.68 7.53 -1.22
CA LYS A 251 -18.72 8.20 -2.02
C LYS A 251 -18.41 8.17 -3.52
N THR A 252 -17.14 8.28 -3.90
CA THR A 252 -16.72 8.14 -5.30
C THR A 252 -17.00 6.73 -5.80
N PHE A 253 -16.73 5.70 -5.00
CA PHE A 253 -17.05 4.31 -5.32
C PHE A 253 -18.56 4.08 -5.46
N GLU A 254 -19.35 4.53 -4.48
CA GLU A 254 -20.82 4.41 -4.47
C GLU A 254 -21.49 5.19 -5.62
N GLY A 255 -20.85 6.21 -6.14
CA GLY A 255 -21.30 6.97 -7.32
C GLY A 255 -21.07 6.28 -8.66
N LEU A 256 -20.32 5.16 -8.70
CA LEU A 256 -20.17 4.32 -9.88
C LEU A 256 -21.40 3.44 -10.08
N THR A 257 -21.66 3.04 -11.33
CA THR A 257 -22.69 2.02 -11.59
C THR A 257 -22.28 0.67 -11.00
N PRO A 258 -23.22 -0.24 -10.68
CA PRO A 258 -22.89 -1.57 -10.14
C PRO A 258 -21.85 -2.33 -10.98
N GLU A 259 -21.94 -2.24 -12.32
CA GLU A 259 -21.00 -2.87 -13.22
C GLU A 259 -19.58 -2.30 -13.08
N LEU A 260 -19.47 -0.96 -12.91
CA LEU A 260 -18.18 -0.31 -12.74
C LEU A 260 -17.62 -0.52 -11.33
N GLN A 261 -18.46 -0.66 -10.31
CA GLN A 261 -18.05 -1.08 -8.97
C GLN A 261 -17.43 -2.47 -9.00
N GLU A 262 -18.06 -3.42 -9.72
CA GLU A 262 -17.53 -4.77 -9.88
C GLU A 262 -16.20 -4.76 -10.64
N VAL A 263 -16.06 -3.93 -11.68
CA VAL A 263 -14.78 -3.72 -12.39
C VAL A 263 -13.68 -3.27 -11.42
N ILE A 264 -13.95 -2.31 -10.54
CA ILE A 264 -12.95 -1.84 -9.55
C ILE A 264 -12.56 -2.97 -8.60
N VAL A 265 -13.53 -3.70 -8.05
CA VAL A 265 -13.29 -4.75 -7.05
C VAL A 265 -12.55 -5.94 -7.67
N SER A 266 -13.04 -6.47 -8.79
CA SER A 266 -12.39 -7.61 -9.46
C SER A 266 -11.01 -7.27 -10.01
N SER A 267 -10.81 -6.05 -10.54
CA SER A 267 -9.49 -5.60 -10.98
C SER A 267 -8.52 -5.42 -9.80
N GLY A 268 -9.01 -4.95 -8.65
CA GLY A 268 -8.23 -4.86 -7.42
C GLY A 268 -7.77 -6.24 -6.94
N HIS A 269 -8.67 -7.21 -6.93
CA HIS A 269 -8.34 -8.59 -6.58
C HIS A 269 -7.25 -9.19 -7.47
N ASP A 270 -7.43 -9.14 -8.79
CA ASP A 270 -6.48 -9.76 -9.72
C ASP A 270 -5.13 -9.02 -9.75
N ALA A 271 -5.14 -7.69 -9.59
CA ALA A 271 -3.92 -6.91 -9.44
C ALA A 271 -3.18 -7.25 -8.13
N LEU A 272 -3.91 -7.55 -7.05
CA LEU A 272 -3.34 -7.98 -5.77
C LEU A 272 -2.67 -9.36 -5.90
N VAL A 273 -3.33 -10.32 -6.58
CA VAL A 273 -2.74 -11.65 -6.86
C VAL A 273 -1.45 -11.49 -7.67
N TYR A 274 -1.47 -10.68 -8.72
CA TYR A 274 -0.27 -10.39 -9.51
C TYR A 274 0.85 -9.78 -8.63
N GLN A 275 0.53 -8.77 -7.84
CA GLN A 275 1.48 -8.04 -7.00
C GLN A 275 2.15 -8.97 -5.97
N ARG A 276 1.39 -9.81 -5.28
CA ARG A 276 1.93 -10.79 -4.34
C ARG A 276 2.80 -11.84 -5.04
N GLY A 277 2.40 -12.26 -6.25
CA GLY A 277 3.15 -13.24 -7.04
C GLY A 277 4.57 -12.79 -7.42
N ILE A 278 4.80 -11.48 -7.57
CA ILE A 278 6.13 -10.94 -7.92
C ILE A 278 6.96 -10.53 -6.70
N THR A 279 6.36 -10.38 -5.53
CA THR A 279 7.02 -9.77 -4.35
C THR A 279 8.17 -10.61 -3.83
N ALA A 280 8.01 -11.93 -3.74
CA ALA A 280 9.06 -12.82 -3.24
C ALA A 280 10.34 -12.76 -4.11
N ASP A 281 10.19 -12.74 -5.44
CA ASP A 281 11.31 -12.64 -6.37
C ASP A 281 12.02 -11.28 -6.27
N LEU A 282 11.26 -10.20 -6.07
CA LEU A 282 11.82 -8.86 -5.88
C LEU A 282 12.61 -8.76 -4.58
N GLU A 283 12.14 -9.39 -3.49
CA GLU A 283 12.87 -9.41 -2.22
C GLU A 283 14.19 -10.20 -2.34
N VAL A 284 14.19 -11.35 -3.01
CA VAL A 284 15.42 -12.11 -3.28
C VAL A 284 16.42 -11.26 -4.08
N LYS A 285 15.98 -10.61 -5.16
CA LYS A 285 16.83 -9.73 -5.97
C LYS A 285 17.38 -8.55 -5.17
N ALA A 286 16.59 -8.01 -4.26
CA ALA A 286 17.03 -6.92 -3.39
C ALA A 286 18.14 -7.37 -2.42
N VAL A 287 18.02 -8.55 -1.83
CA VAL A 287 19.07 -9.13 -0.97
C VAL A 287 20.37 -9.34 -1.76
N GLU A 288 20.29 -9.78 -3.01
CA GLU A 288 21.44 -9.91 -3.89
C GLU A 288 22.07 -8.53 -4.22
N ALA A 289 21.24 -7.53 -4.49
CA ALA A 289 21.71 -6.16 -4.74
C ALA A 289 22.38 -5.56 -3.51
N PHE A 290 21.86 -5.76 -2.29
CA PHE A 290 22.50 -5.36 -1.04
C PHE A 290 23.92 -5.95 -0.93
N LYS A 291 24.06 -7.26 -1.15
CA LYS A 291 25.37 -7.94 -1.12
C LYS A 291 26.30 -7.42 -2.19
N ALA A 292 25.82 -7.21 -3.42
CA ALA A 292 26.61 -6.69 -4.53
C ALA A 292 27.14 -5.28 -4.26
N GLN A 293 26.42 -4.47 -3.50
CA GLN A 293 26.84 -3.13 -3.06
C GLN A 293 27.70 -3.15 -1.78
N GLY A 294 28.04 -4.35 -1.26
CA GLY A 294 28.89 -4.52 -0.09
C GLY A 294 28.17 -4.29 1.24
N ILE A 295 26.83 -4.21 1.25
CA ILE A 295 26.07 -4.09 2.49
C ILE A 295 26.10 -5.41 3.24
N LYS A 296 26.55 -5.37 4.50
CA LYS A 296 26.61 -6.57 5.35
C LYS A 296 25.26 -6.85 5.98
N ILE A 297 24.71 -8.02 5.70
CA ILE A 297 23.42 -8.45 6.25
C ILE A 297 23.69 -9.47 7.37
N HIS A 298 23.32 -9.13 8.61
CA HIS A 298 23.30 -10.06 9.72
C HIS A 298 21.93 -10.78 9.76
N LYS A 299 21.97 -12.12 9.70
CA LYS A 299 20.77 -12.93 9.87
C LYS A 299 20.66 -13.35 11.32
N LEU A 300 19.57 -12.96 11.97
CA LEU A 300 19.33 -13.32 13.37
C LEU A 300 19.20 -14.84 13.55
N SER A 301 19.91 -15.36 14.53
CA SER A 301 19.66 -16.69 15.10
C SER A 301 18.32 -16.70 15.86
N ASP A 302 17.82 -17.90 16.13
CA ASP A 302 16.59 -18.07 16.93
C ASP A 302 16.72 -17.46 18.33
N ALA A 303 17.92 -17.55 18.94
CA ALA A 303 18.19 -16.95 20.26
C ALA A 303 18.16 -15.43 20.23
N GLU A 304 18.81 -14.81 19.23
CA GLU A 304 18.76 -13.34 19.04
C GLU A 304 17.34 -12.87 18.76
N ARG A 305 16.59 -13.59 17.91
CA ARG A 305 15.18 -13.27 17.64
C ARG A 305 14.31 -13.35 18.89
N ALA A 306 14.54 -14.37 19.75
CA ALA A 306 13.82 -14.52 21.02
C ALA A 306 14.12 -13.37 21.98
N GLU A 307 15.34 -12.81 21.96
CA GLU A 307 15.69 -11.59 22.72
C GLU A 307 14.88 -10.40 22.24
N PHE A 308 14.80 -10.14 20.92
CA PHE A 308 13.96 -9.08 20.36
C PHE A 308 12.49 -9.22 20.79
N VAL A 309 11.94 -10.44 20.69
CA VAL A 309 10.55 -10.71 21.11
C VAL A 309 10.35 -10.37 22.59
N THR A 310 11.30 -10.77 23.45
CA THR A 310 11.22 -10.55 24.89
C THR A 310 11.27 -9.05 25.23
N LEU A 311 12.21 -8.32 24.64
CA LEU A 311 12.42 -6.90 24.92
C LEU A 311 11.29 -6.02 24.37
N THR A 312 10.66 -6.42 23.27
CA THR A 312 9.55 -5.67 22.67
C THR A 312 8.17 -6.09 23.20
N ARG A 313 8.06 -7.17 23.95
CA ARG A 313 6.78 -7.65 24.52
C ARG A 313 6.03 -6.60 25.31
N PRO A 314 6.66 -5.72 26.13
CA PRO A 314 5.94 -4.67 26.85
C PRO A 314 5.18 -3.69 25.96
N VAL A 315 5.57 -3.54 24.68
CA VAL A 315 4.81 -2.72 23.70
C VAL A 315 3.40 -3.30 23.49
N TRP A 316 3.27 -4.62 23.51
CA TRP A 316 1.94 -5.26 23.42
C TRP A 316 1.02 -4.87 24.57
N ASP A 317 1.54 -4.84 25.78
CA ASP A 317 0.76 -4.49 26.97
C ASP A 317 0.33 -3.02 26.96
N GLU A 318 1.19 -2.16 26.40
CA GLU A 318 0.91 -0.74 26.23
C GLU A 318 -0.24 -0.51 25.21
N PHE A 319 -0.15 -1.11 24.02
CA PHE A 319 -1.06 -0.85 22.92
C PHE A 319 -2.27 -1.80 22.86
N SER A 320 -2.25 -2.94 23.54
CA SER A 320 -3.39 -3.86 23.57
C SER A 320 -4.68 -3.26 24.13
N LYS A 321 -4.58 -2.14 24.86
CA LYS A 321 -5.73 -1.38 25.38
C LYS A 321 -6.40 -0.53 24.31
N GLU A 322 -5.64 -0.16 23.27
CA GLU A 322 -6.09 0.68 22.15
C GLU A 322 -6.53 -0.15 20.93
N ILE A 323 -5.96 -1.34 20.79
CA ILE A 323 -6.31 -2.30 19.73
C ILE A 323 -7.51 -3.14 20.19
N PRO A 324 -8.59 -3.20 19.40
CA PRO A 324 -9.74 -4.05 19.74
C PRO A 324 -9.33 -5.52 19.93
N LYS A 325 -9.76 -6.13 21.03
CA LYS A 325 -9.36 -7.52 21.39
C LYS A 325 -9.74 -8.54 20.33
N ASP A 326 -10.92 -8.37 19.72
CA ASP A 326 -11.38 -9.26 18.64
C ASP A 326 -10.48 -9.18 17.41
N LEU A 327 -10.02 -7.96 17.07
CA LEU A 327 -9.10 -7.76 15.96
C LEU A 327 -7.74 -8.41 16.22
N LEU A 328 -7.17 -8.20 17.41
CA LEU A 328 -5.90 -8.84 17.79
C LEU A 328 -6.02 -10.37 17.71
N LYS A 329 -7.16 -10.91 18.19
CA LYS A 329 -7.43 -12.34 18.07
C LYS A 329 -7.50 -12.81 16.61
N LEU A 330 -8.20 -12.08 15.73
CA LEU A 330 -8.27 -12.40 14.29
C LEU A 330 -6.88 -12.49 13.66
N VAL A 331 -5.98 -11.54 13.97
CA VAL A 331 -4.60 -11.59 13.47
C VAL A 331 -3.83 -12.79 14.05
N GLN A 332 -3.92 -13.03 15.37
CA GLN A 332 -3.23 -14.17 16.01
C GLN A 332 -3.73 -15.52 15.50
N ASP A 333 -5.00 -15.65 15.15
CA ASP A 333 -5.57 -16.89 14.61
C ASP A 333 -4.99 -17.25 13.24
N THR A 334 -4.47 -16.28 12.47
CA THR A 334 -3.73 -16.54 11.23
C THR A 334 -2.36 -17.19 11.48
N GLN A 335 -1.86 -17.20 12.72
CA GLN A 335 -0.52 -17.62 13.09
C GLN A 335 -0.45 -19.03 13.71
N LYS A 336 -1.46 -19.85 13.43
CA LYS A 336 -1.58 -21.21 13.97
C LYS A 336 -1.54 -22.28 12.89
#